data_b7a16117aa24d6011b61b502573c0a38
#
_entry.id   b7a16117aa24d6011b61b502573c0a38
#
_cell.length_a   1.000
_cell.length_b   1.000
_cell.length_c   1.000
_cell.angle_alpha   90.00
_cell.angle_beta   90.00
_cell.angle_gamma   90.00
#
_symmetry.space_group_name_H-M   'P 1'
#
loop_
_entity.id
_entity.type
_entity.pdbx_description
1 polymer ?
#
loop_
_entity_poly.entity_id
_entity_poly.type
_entity_poly.pdbx_seq_one_letter_code
_entity_poly.pdbx_strand_id
1 'polypeptide(L)'
;MNNHHVKQFIKQGLMRLAPEVAGVWQSARERRHIRRFEQRMGLTELKRSYLTQHELSVASGPFAGMKYLSESVCSALVPKLVGSYEAELHEIIAQALEAGYTTVVDVGCAEGYYANGFALRLPSVPVYAFDIDVQARRLCSAMANLNDLQDQVTVAGRCDPERLNVVLTGHSLVICDCEGYEENLLRPDLAPALAQADVLVELHDHIRPGISATLQSRFRDTHDITLVTAIDRDPACYPGLLFSDPADRRLAVSEFRPAHQQWAFFRAKTGNAAA
;
A
#
# COMPACT_ATOMS: atom_id res chain seq x y z
N MET A 1 -39.37 -10.88 0.48
CA MET A 1 -38.20 -9.98 0.60
C MET A 1 -36.94 -10.79 0.40
N ASN A 2 -36.14 -10.43 -0.58
CA ASN A 2 -35.01 -11.25 -1.05
C ASN A 2 -33.85 -11.22 -0.02
N ASN A 3 -33.37 -12.36 0.39
CA ASN A 3 -32.34 -12.56 1.43
C ASN A 3 -31.05 -11.73 1.17
N HIS A 4 -30.88 -11.26 -0.05
CA HIS A 4 -29.76 -10.42 -0.48
C HIS A 4 -29.89 -8.96 0.00
N HIS A 5 -31.10 -8.39 -0.08
CA HIS A 5 -31.35 -7.02 0.39
C HIS A 5 -31.27 -6.88 1.92
N VAL A 6 -31.74 -7.89 2.66
CA VAL A 6 -31.62 -7.90 4.13
C VAL A 6 -30.16 -7.95 4.57
N LYS A 7 -29.33 -8.78 3.92
CA LYS A 7 -27.89 -8.84 4.20
C LYS A 7 -27.16 -7.53 3.87
N GLN A 8 -27.57 -6.85 2.80
CA GLN A 8 -27.00 -5.56 2.40
C GLN A 8 -27.39 -4.44 3.38
N PHE A 9 -28.63 -4.45 3.86
CA PHE A 9 -29.12 -3.48 4.86
C PHE A 9 -28.45 -3.66 6.22
N ILE A 10 -28.27 -4.92 6.67
CA ILE A 10 -27.53 -5.24 7.91
C ILE A 10 -26.05 -4.84 7.77
N LYS A 11 -25.43 -5.06 6.61
CA LYS A 11 -24.05 -4.65 6.33
C LYS A 11 -23.88 -3.12 6.38
N GLN A 12 -24.80 -2.37 5.77
CA GLN A 12 -24.79 -0.90 5.81
C GLN A 12 -25.07 -0.34 7.21
N GLY A 13 -25.95 -0.98 7.97
CA GLY A 13 -26.22 -0.61 9.37
C GLY A 13 -25.03 -0.86 10.29
N LEU A 14 -24.35 -2.00 10.16
CA LEU A 14 -23.12 -2.33 10.89
C LEU A 14 -21.96 -1.40 10.53
N MET A 15 -21.79 -1.02 9.27
CA MET A 15 -20.76 -0.05 8.84
C MET A 15 -20.96 1.34 9.44
N ARG A 16 -22.22 1.73 9.71
CA ARG A 16 -22.55 3.03 10.34
C ARG A 16 -22.41 3.02 11.87
N LEU A 17 -22.73 1.90 12.52
CA LEU A 17 -22.81 1.80 13.98
C LEU A 17 -21.53 1.26 14.64
N ALA A 18 -20.76 0.47 13.92
CA ALA A 18 -19.50 -0.13 14.41
C ALA A 18 -18.54 -0.36 13.24
N PRO A 19 -17.95 0.70 12.67
CA PRO A 19 -17.08 0.60 11.49
C PRO A 19 -15.88 -0.33 11.70
N GLU A 20 -15.33 -0.39 12.91
CA GLU A 20 -14.22 -1.29 13.24
C GLU A 20 -14.63 -2.77 13.18
N VAL A 21 -15.81 -3.12 13.66
CA VAL A 21 -16.34 -4.49 13.61
C VAL A 21 -16.65 -4.89 12.17
N ALA A 22 -17.22 -3.97 11.38
CA ALA A 22 -17.49 -4.20 9.96
C ALA A 22 -16.18 -4.43 9.17
N GLY A 23 -15.14 -3.64 9.46
CA GLY A 23 -13.80 -3.79 8.88
C GLY A 23 -13.20 -5.18 9.19
N VAL A 24 -13.24 -5.61 10.44
CA VAL A 24 -12.74 -6.94 10.85
C VAL A 24 -13.46 -8.09 10.11
N TRP A 25 -14.77 -7.99 9.91
CA TRP A 25 -15.53 -9.02 9.16
C TRP A 25 -15.21 -9.02 7.67
N GLN A 26 -15.02 -7.86 7.07
CA GLN A 26 -14.64 -7.72 5.67
C GLN A 26 -13.25 -8.30 5.45
N SER A 27 -12.26 -7.89 6.22
CA SER A 27 -10.89 -8.39 6.19
C SER A 27 -10.82 -9.92 6.41
N ALA A 28 -11.58 -10.49 7.34
CA ALA A 28 -11.61 -11.93 7.55
C ALA A 28 -12.22 -12.72 6.38
N ARG A 29 -13.16 -12.13 5.64
CA ARG A 29 -13.73 -12.73 4.43
C ARG A 29 -12.74 -12.66 3.26
N GLU A 30 -12.09 -11.54 3.08
CA GLU A 30 -11.05 -11.31 2.07
C GLU A 30 -9.86 -12.22 2.28
N ARG A 31 -9.32 -12.31 3.49
CA ARG A 31 -8.25 -13.27 3.83
C ARG A 31 -8.62 -14.71 3.49
N ARG A 32 -9.87 -15.13 3.72
CA ARG A 32 -10.32 -16.47 3.32
C ARG A 32 -10.39 -16.65 1.81
N HIS A 33 -10.77 -15.61 1.09
CA HIS A 33 -10.81 -15.64 -0.37
C HIS A 33 -9.39 -15.72 -0.96
N ILE A 34 -8.48 -14.89 -0.47
CA ILE A 34 -7.05 -14.88 -0.84
C ILE A 34 -6.42 -16.25 -0.58
N ARG A 35 -6.57 -16.84 0.62
CA ARG A 35 -6.03 -18.17 0.92
C ARG A 35 -6.53 -19.25 -0.03
N ARG A 36 -7.81 -19.22 -0.41
CA ARG A 36 -8.37 -20.18 -1.38
C ARG A 36 -7.84 -19.97 -2.80
N PHE A 37 -7.59 -18.71 -3.15
CA PHE A 37 -6.97 -18.36 -4.41
C PHE A 37 -5.52 -18.85 -4.44
N GLU A 38 -4.73 -18.54 -3.42
CA GLU A 38 -3.33 -18.99 -3.26
C GLU A 38 -3.21 -20.52 -3.35
N GLN A 39 -4.09 -21.24 -2.65
CA GLN A 39 -4.13 -22.72 -2.74
C GLN A 39 -4.41 -23.21 -4.15
N ARG A 40 -5.39 -22.62 -4.86
CA ARG A 40 -5.73 -23.01 -6.23
C ARG A 40 -4.62 -22.72 -7.23
N MET A 41 -3.89 -21.64 -7.03
CA MET A 41 -2.80 -21.20 -7.89
C MET A 41 -1.45 -21.83 -7.54
N GLY A 42 -1.37 -22.70 -6.52
CA GLY A 42 -0.12 -23.30 -6.08
C GLY A 42 0.81 -22.37 -5.33
N LEU A 43 0.37 -21.15 -4.97
CA LEU A 43 1.21 -20.11 -4.34
C LEU A 43 1.64 -20.51 -2.93
N THR A 44 0.87 -21.33 -2.24
CA THR A 44 1.25 -21.85 -0.90
C THR A 44 2.51 -22.71 -0.98
N GLU A 45 2.62 -23.56 -1.99
CA GLU A 45 3.79 -24.42 -2.20
C GLU A 45 4.98 -23.62 -2.72
N LEU A 46 4.75 -22.70 -3.67
CA LEU A 46 5.74 -21.78 -4.16
C LEU A 46 6.36 -20.96 -3.02
N LYS A 47 5.52 -20.38 -2.16
CA LYS A 47 5.95 -19.63 -0.95
C LYS A 47 6.81 -20.52 -0.05
N ARG A 48 6.38 -21.76 0.23
CA ARG A 48 7.15 -22.69 1.07
C ARG A 48 8.51 -22.97 0.44
N SER A 49 8.56 -23.28 -0.86
CA SER A 49 9.79 -23.53 -1.59
C SER A 49 10.72 -22.32 -1.54
N TYR A 50 10.19 -21.11 -1.74
CA TYR A 50 10.98 -19.88 -1.65
C TYR A 50 11.60 -19.71 -0.24
N LEU A 51 10.80 -19.84 0.80
CA LEU A 51 11.23 -19.66 2.19
C LEU A 51 12.22 -20.72 2.70
N THR A 52 12.32 -21.87 2.04
CA THR A 52 13.38 -22.86 2.37
C THR A 52 14.73 -22.54 1.72
N GLN A 53 14.77 -21.66 0.74
CA GLN A 53 15.96 -21.35 -0.05
C GLN A 53 16.48 -19.92 0.20
N HIS A 54 15.65 -19.05 0.76
CA HIS A 54 15.96 -17.62 0.94
C HIS A 54 15.68 -17.15 2.36
N GLU A 55 16.43 -16.17 2.79
CA GLU A 55 16.12 -15.44 4.01
C GLU A 55 14.83 -14.61 3.86
N LEU A 56 14.16 -14.36 4.98
CA LEU A 56 13.02 -13.46 5.03
C LEU A 56 13.49 -12.00 4.95
N SER A 57 13.92 -11.60 3.76
CA SER A 57 14.32 -10.23 3.45
C SER A 57 13.99 -9.89 2.00
N VAL A 58 13.82 -8.61 1.71
CA VAL A 58 13.60 -8.10 0.35
C VAL A 58 14.91 -8.20 -0.42
N ALA A 59 14.94 -9.00 -1.50
CA ALA A 59 16.17 -9.31 -2.23
C ALA A 59 16.60 -8.20 -3.20
N SER A 60 15.67 -7.42 -3.74
CA SER A 60 15.94 -6.37 -4.74
C SER A 60 14.94 -5.22 -4.67
N GLY A 61 15.09 -4.23 -5.55
CA GLY A 61 14.21 -3.07 -5.60
C GLY A 61 14.52 -2.00 -4.54
N PRO A 62 13.66 -0.99 -4.39
CA PRO A 62 13.94 0.19 -3.55
C PRO A 62 14.20 -0.15 -2.09
N PHE A 63 13.57 -1.19 -1.57
CA PHE A 63 13.65 -1.61 -0.16
C PHE A 63 14.50 -2.87 0.04
N ALA A 64 15.43 -3.17 -0.87
CA ALA A 64 16.34 -4.30 -0.75
C ALA A 64 17.06 -4.33 0.62
N GLY A 65 17.13 -5.51 1.23
CA GLY A 65 17.73 -5.71 2.57
C GLY A 65 16.76 -5.49 3.73
N MET A 66 15.52 -5.02 3.50
CA MET A 66 14.51 -4.95 4.55
C MET A 66 14.17 -6.37 5.03
N LYS A 67 14.34 -6.65 6.31
CA LYS A 67 13.90 -7.90 6.93
C LYS A 67 12.38 -7.98 6.87
N TYR A 68 11.85 -9.16 6.57
CA TYR A 68 10.43 -9.34 6.33
C TYR A 68 9.80 -10.40 7.21
N LEU A 69 8.46 -10.40 7.29
CA LEU A 69 7.68 -11.43 7.98
C LEU A 69 7.29 -12.56 7.03
N SER A 70 6.96 -13.73 7.56
CA SER A 70 6.46 -14.86 6.77
C SER A 70 4.97 -14.75 6.39
N GLU A 71 4.34 -13.64 6.78
CA GLU A 71 2.93 -13.34 6.51
C GLU A 71 2.81 -12.03 5.72
N SER A 72 1.83 -11.96 4.82
CA SER A 72 1.43 -10.75 4.11
C SER A 72 -0.09 -10.59 4.19
N VAL A 73 -0.57 -9.36 4.15
CA VAL A 73 -1.99 -9.01 4.18
C VAL A 73 -2.36 -8.39 2.83
N CYS A 74 -3.48 -8.83 2.27
CA CYS A 74 -4.07 -8.31 1.02
C CYS A 74 -3.25 -8.52 -0.27
N SER A 75 -2.00 -8.94 -0.22
CA SER A 75 -1.13 -9.10 -1.40
C SER A 75 -0.21 -10.31 -1.29
N ALA A 76 0.40 -10.72 -2.42
CA ALA A 76 1.29 -11.87 -2.49
C ALA A 76 2.64 -11.57 -1.80
N LEU A 77 3.10 -12.49 -0.94
CA LEU A 77 4.35 -12.34 -0.20
C LEU A 77 5.60 -12.43 -1.10
N VAL A 78 5.62 -13.42 -2.02
CA VAL A 78 6.84 -13.73 -2.79
C VAL A 78 7.29 -12.56 -3.67
N PRO A 79 6.42 -11.84 -4.40
CA PRO A 79 6.82 -10.62 -5.12
C PRO A 79 7.49 -9.56 -4.23
N LYS A 80 7.03 -9.38 -2.99
CA LYS A 80 7.64 -8.45 -2.03
C LYS A 80 9.05 -8.91 -1.63
N LEU A 81 9.22 -10.19 -1.34
CA LEU A 81 10.54 -10.75 -0.98
C LEU A 81 11.52 -10.74 -2.17
N VAL A 82 11.06 -11.03 -3.36
CA VAL A 82 11.86 -10.95 -4.59
C VAL A 82 12.24 -9.51 -4.91
N GLY A 83 11.38 -8.55 -4.54
CA GLY A 83 11.51 -7.14 -4.86
C GLY A 83 10.91 -6.78 -6.22
N SER A 84 9.95 -7.56 -6.71
CA SER A 84 9.17 -7.29 -7.92
C SER A 84 7.84 -6.58 -7.64
N TYR A 85 7.47 -6.46 -6.38
CA TYR A 85 6.22 -5.85 -5.96
C TYR A 85 6.14 -4.39 -6.42
N GLU A 86 5.08 -4.08 -7.16
CA GLU A 86 4.82 -2.75 -7.74
C GLU A 86 6.04 -2.15 -8.46
N ALA A 87 6.71 -2.98 -9.26
CA ALA A 87 7.95 -2.58 -9.96
C ALA A 87 7.77 -1.37 -10.88
N GLU A 88 6.56 -1.10 -11.38
CA GLU A 88 6.19 0.11 -12.11
C GLU A 88 6.35 1.40 -11.29
N LEU A 89 6.34 1.30 -9.95
CA LEU A 89 6.50 2.43 -9.04
C LEU A 89 7.95 2.64 -8.60
N HIS A 90 8.87 1.70 -8.90
CA HIS A 90 10.24 1.74 -8.39
C HIS A 90 10.98 3.04 -8.74
N GLU A 91 10.76 3.57 -9.94
CA GLU A 91 11.38 4.85 -10.34
C GLU A 91 10.82 6.02 -9.51
N ILE A 92 9.51 6.05 -9.31
CA ILE A 92 8.86 7.07 -8.46
C ILE A 92 9.35 6.96 -7.02
N ILE A 93 9.44 5.74 -6.49
CA ILE A 93 9.96 5.50 -5.13
C ILE A 93 11.42 5.95 -5.02
N ALA A 94 12.26 5.65 -6.00
CA ALA A 94 13.65 6.10 -6.01
C ALA A 94 13.75 7.64 -6.00
N GLN A 95 12.96 8.33 -6.81
CA GLN A 95 12.87 9.79 -6.80
C GLN A 95 12.36 10.31 -5.43
N ALA A 96 11.36 9.65 -4.85
CA ALA A 96 10.81 9.98 -3.55
C ALA A 96 11.83 9.85 -2.41
N LEU A 97 12.72 8.85 -2.48
CA LEU A 97 13.79 8.68 -1.50
C LEU A 97 14.83 9.81 -1.53
N GLU A 98 14.96 10.51 -2.65
CA GLU A 98 15.88 11.64 -2.83
C GLU A 98 15.21 13.01 -2.64
N ALA A 99 13.89 13.05 -2.49
CA ALA A 99 13.11 14.30 -2.47
C ALA A 99 13.29 15.14 -1.19
N GLY A 100 13.86 14.58 -0.12
CA GLY A 100 14.10 15.29 1.14
C GLY A 100 12.83 15.49 1.97
N TYR A 101 11.97 14.50 2.02
CA TYR A 101 10.77 14.53 2.85
C TYR A 101 11.10 14.67 4.35
N THR A 102 10.27 15.40 5.04
CA THR A 102 10.32 15.59 6.50
C THR A 102 9.32 14.68 7.23
N THR A 103 8.37 14.08 6.51
CA THR A 103 7.35 13.18 7.03
C THR A 103 6.89 12.23 5.93
N VAL A 104 6.67 10.96 6.26
CA VAL A 104 6.01 9.99 5.39
C VAL A 104 4.75 9.48 6.06
N VAL A 105 3.65 9.42 5.32
CA VAL A 105 2.36 8.90 5.79
C VAL A 105 1.92 7.78 4.85
N ASP A 106 1.66 6.60 5.41
CA ASP A 106 1.22 5.40 4.68
C ASP A 106 -0.19 5.01 5.16
N VAL A 107 -1.21 5.17 4.31
CA VAL A 107 -2.61 4.89 4.64
C VAL A 107 -3.13 3.70 3.85
N GLY A 108 -3.51 2.65 4.56
CA GLY A 108 -3.68 1.31 4.04
C GLY A 108 -2.36 0.53 4.10
N CYS A 109 -1.62 0.71 5.20
CA CYS A 109 -0.24 0.23 5.30
C CYS A 109 -0.07 -1.29 5.28
N ALA A 110 -1.13 -2.07 5.40
CA ALA A 110 -1.09 -3.54 5.48
C ALA A 110 -0.04 -4.01 6.51
N GLU A 111 0.86 -4.93 6.14
CA GLU A 111 1.98 -5.34 6.99
C GLU A 111 3.15 -4.35 6.99
N GLY A 112 3.04 -3.22 6.29
CA GLY A 112 4.01 -2.12 6.34
C GLY A 112 5.14 -2.21 5.32
N TYR A 113 4.90 -2.71 4.12
CA TYR A 113 5.91 -2.74 3.06
C TYR A 113 6.46 -1.35 2.76
N TYR A 114 5.58 -0.37 2.52
CA TYR A 114 5.98 1.01 2.28
C TYR A 114 6.42 1.71 3.56
N ALA A 115 5.64 1.65 4.63
CA ALA A 115 5.96 2.32 5.88
C ALA A 115 7.35 1.96 6.39
N ASN A 116 7.66 0.67 6.52
CA ASN A 116 8.97 0.21 6.99
C ASN A 116 10.06 0.38 5.93
N GLY A 117 9.72 0.25 4.64
CA GLY A 117 10.66 0.48 3.54
C GLY A 117 11.17 1.92 3.51
N PHE A 118 10.28 2.91 3.60
CA PHE A 118 10.66 4.32 3.69
C PHE A 118 11.40 4.64 4.99
N ALA A 119 10.95 4.12 6.13
CA ALA A 119 11.65 4.32 7.40
C ALA A 119 13.08 3.79 7.35
N LEU A 120 13.31 2.62 6.75
CA LEU A 120 14.65 2.04 6.58
C LEU A 120 15.56 2.91 5.70
N ARG A 121 15.01 3.53 4.66
CA ARG A 121 15.77 4.34 3.68
C ARG A 121 15.95 5.80 4.07
N LEU A 122 15.07 6.33 4.90
CA LEU A 122 15.06 7.73 5.34
C LEU A 122 15.27 7.80 6.87
N PRO A 123 16.49 7.58 7.36
CA PRO A 123 16.76 7.62 8.80
C PRO A 123 16.31 8.95 9.40
N SER A 124 15.68 8.90 10.57
CA SER A 124 15.18 10.07 11.32
C SER A 124 13.96 10.79 10.70
N VAL A 125 13.41 10.34 9.58
CA VAL A 125 12.13 10.85 9.07
C VAL A 125 10.99 10.09 9.74
N PRO A 126 10.07 10.76 10.47
CA PRO A 126 8.94 10.10 11.09
C PRO A 126 8.00 9.50 10.03
N VAL A 127 7.57 8.27 10.27
CA VAL A 127 6.63 7.55 9.41
C VAL A 127 5.36 7.24 10.20
N TYR A 128 4.22 7.68 9.68
CA TYR A 128 2.90 7.39 10.24
C TYR A 128 2.19 6.37 9.36
N ALA A 129 1.95 5.18 9.91
CA ALA A 129 1.31 4.07 9.22
C ALA A 129 -0.12 3.87 9.75
N PHE A 130 -1.11 3.89 8.87
CA PHE A 130 -2.51 3.75 9.23
C PHE A 130 -3.15 2.56 8.53
N ASP A 131 -3.90 1.77 9.29
CA ASP A 131 -4.73 0.71 8.74
C ASP A 131 -5.94 0.44 9.65
N ILE A 132 -7.09 0.13 9.07
CA ILE A 132 -8.30 -0.23 9.84
C ILE A 132 -8.25 -1.66 10.35
N ASP A 133 -7.49 -2.56 9.69
CA ASP A 133 -7.34 -3.95 10.10
C ASP A 133 -6.34 -4.06 11.27
N VAL A 134 -6.79 -4.59 12.39
CA VAL A 134 -5.97 -4.82 13.59
C VAL A 134 -4.80 -5.77 13.30
N GLN A 135 -5.00 -6.78 12.43
CA GLN A 135 -3.94 -7.73 12.07
C GLN A 135 -2.87 -7.05 11.20
N ALA A 136 -3.26 -6.23 10.25
CA ALA A 136 -2.34 -5.41 9.45
C ALA A 136 -1.45 -4.56 10.37
N ARG A 137 -2.05 -3.81 11.29
CA ARG A 137 -1.30 -2.98 12.26
C ARG A 137 -0.33 -3.78 13.11
N ARG A 138 -0.74 -4.97 13.58
CA ARG A 138 0.15 -5.86 14.37
C ARG A 138 1.36 -6.30 13.55
N LEU A 139 1.15 -6.68 12.30
CA LEU A 139 2.22 -7.08 11.39
C LEU A 139 3.13 -5.89 11.02
N CYS A 140 2.56 -4.72 10.76
CA CYS A 140 3.33 -3.50 10.50
C CYS A 140 4.24 -3.16 11.69
N SER A 141 3.71 -3.18 12.91
CA SER A 141 4.50 -2.96 14.13
C SER A 141 5.55 -4.06 14.35
N ALA A 142 5.21 -5.32 14.06
CA ALA A 142 6.17 -6.43 14.16
C ALA A 142 7.31 -6.28 13.13
N MET A 143 7.00 -5.82 11.92
CA MET A 143 7.99 -5.53 10.89
C MET A 143 8.89 -4.35 11.28
N ALA A 144 8.33 -3.29 11.88
CA ALA A 144 9.12 -2.19 12.42
C ALA A 144 10.11 -2.67 13.49
N ASN A 145 9.65 -3.47 14.45
CA ASN A 145 10.53 -4.06 15.47
C ASN A 145 11.63 -4.95 14.86
N LEU A 146 11.29 -5.76 13.84
CA LEU A 146 12.23 -6.65 13.17
C LEU A 146 13.39 -5.89 12.48
N ASN A 147 13.13 -4.66 12.06
CA ASN A 147 14.07 -3.78 11.36
C ASN A 147 14.64 -2.67 12.26
N ASP A 148 14.39 -2.71 13.58
CA ASP A 148 14.85 -1.71 14.55
C ASP A 148 14.29 -0.29 14.26
N LEU A 149 13.05 -0.21 13.75
CA LEU A 149 12.37 1.03 13.32
C LEU A 149 11.21 1.45 14.24
N GLN A 150 11.02 0.79 15.38
CA GLN A 150 9.86 1.00 16.28
C GLN A 150 9.76 2.42 16.83
N ASP A 151 10.86 3.14 16.92
CA ASP A 151 10.89 4.53 17.40
C ASP A 151 10.61 5.53 16.28
N GLN A 152 10.67 5.10 15.01
CA GLN A 152 10.47 5.92 13.83
C GLN A 152 9.09 5.69 13.19
N VAL A 153 8.55 4.48 13.28
CA VAL A 153 7.26 4.11 12.68
C VAL A 153 6.15 4.13 13.72
N THR A 154 5.22 5.06 13.60
CA THR A 154 4.02 5.15 14.44
C THR A 154 2.85 4.47 13.74
N VAL A 155 2.39 3.33 14.27
CA VAL A 155 1.27 2.58 13.69
C VAL A 155 -0.03 2.93 14.40
N ALA A 156 -1.07 3.30 13.63
CA ALA A 156 -2.36 3.71 14.17
C ALA A 156 -3.54 3.13 13.38
N GLY A 157 -4.76 3.35 13.87
CA GLY A 157 -6.00 2.88 13.26
C GLY A 157 -6.41 3.74 12.06
N ARG A 158 -7.69 4.08 12.01
CA ARG A 158 -8.25 4.88 10.91
C ARG A 158 -7.56 6.24 10.76
N CYS A 159 -7.28 6.62 9.53
CA CYS A 159 -6.93 7.97 9.11
C CYS A 159 -8.15 8.62 8.45
N ASP A 160 -8.50 9.82 8.90
CA ASP A 160 -9.46 10.72 8.26
C ASP A 160 -8.74 11.99 7.78
N PRO A 161 -9.39 12.87 7.01
CA PRO A 161 -8.74 14.06 6.50
C PRO A 161 -8.17 14.98 7.59
N GLU A 162 -8.85 15.12 8.71
CA GLU A 162 -8.43 15.96 9.84
C GLU A 162 -7.13 15.40 10.45
N ARG A 163 -7.07 14.10 10.67
CA ARG A 163 -5.88 13.45 11.19
C ARG A 163 -4.73 13.47 10.19
N LEU A 164 -5.03 13.28 8.91
CA LEU A 164 -4.03 13.41 7.84
C LEU A 164 -3.42 14.81 7.85
N ASN A 165 -4.25 15.84 7.94
CA ASN A 165 -3.78 17.23 7.99
C ASN A 165 -2.86 17.54 9.18
N VAL A 166 -3.10 16.88 10.33
CA VAL A 166 -2.29 17.08 11.55
C VAL A 166 -0.91 16.45 11.43
N VAL A 167 -0.81 15.28 10.78
CA VAL A 167 0.48 14.55 10.66
C VAL A 167 1.34 15.03 9.49
N LEU A 168 0.75 15.69 8.50
CA LEU A 168 1.49 16.28 7.39
C LEU A 168 2.24 17.54 7.85
N THR A 169 3.56 17.44 7.92
CA THR A 169 4.43 18.57 8.36
C THR A 169 5.55 18.79 7.37
N GLY A 170 5.71 20.04 6.95
CA GLY A 170 6.74 20.40 5.97
C GLY A 170 6.54 19.69 4.62
N HIS A 171 7.63 19.33 3.96
CA HIS A 171 7.57 18.54 2.72
C HIS A 171 7.29 17.08 3.04
N SER A 172 6.05 16.64 2.83
CA SER A 172 5.57 15.31 3.21
C SER A 172 5.28 14.43 1.99
N LEU A 173 5.43 13.10 2.16
CA LEU A 173 4.93 12.11 1.21
C LEU A 173 3.72 11.39 1.82
N VAL A 174 2.64 11.30 1.07
CA VAL A 174 1.49 10.44 1.38
C VAL A 174 1.49 9.26 0.42
N ILE A 175 1.44 8.04 0.95
CA ILE A 175 1.15 6.81 0.20
C ILE A 175 -0.26 6.39 0.61
N CYS A 176 -1.12 6.13 -0.35
CA CYS A 176 -2.54 5.87 -0.10
C CYS A 176 -3.04 4.69 -0.93
N ASP A 177 -3.36 3.60 -0.24
CA ASP A 177 -4.00 2.40 -0.78
C ASP A 177 -5.12 1.98 0.18
N CYS A 178 -6.32 2.56 -0.01
CA CYS A 178 -7.42 2.47 0.96
C CYS A 178 -8.64 1.74 0.43
N GLU A 179 -8.52 0.96 -0.65
CA GLU A 179 -9.58 0.10 -1.19
C GLU A 179 -10.90 0.85 -1.44
N GLY A 180 -10.80 2.04 -2.07
CA GLY A 180 -11.95 2.87 -2.46
C GLY A 180 -12.32 3.99 -1.48
N TYR A 181 -11.50 4.27 -0.44
CA TYR A 181 -11.69 5.39 0.48
C TYR A 181 -10.88 6.64 0.06
N GLU A 182 -10.04 6.57 -0.95
CA GLU A 182 -9.11 7.60 -1.42
C GLU A 182 -9.80 8.94 -1.65
N GLU A 183 -10.96 8.92 -2.32
CA GLU A 183 -11.78 10.12 -2.58
C GLU A 183 -12.26 10.81 -1.30
N ASN A 184 -12.50 10.06 -0.23
CA ASN A 184 -12.94 10.61 1.05
C ASN A 184 -11.77 11.12 1.90
N LEU A 185 -10.59 10.52 1.76
CA LEU A 185 -9.39 10.86 2.51
C LEU A 185 -8.63 12.04 1.89
N LEU A 186 -8.37 11.99 0.58
CA LEU A 186 -7.55 12.97 -0.13
C LEU A 186 -8.39 14.21 -0.50
N ARG A 187 -8.70 14.99 0.52
CA ARG A 187 -9.58 16.16 0.51
C ARG A 187 -8.80 17.43 0.89
N PRO A 188 -8.18 18.16 -0.10
CA PRO A 188 -7.45 19.40 0.21
C PRO A 188 -8.30 20.48 0.89
N ASP A 189 -9.62 20.45 0.72
CA ASP A 189 -10.58 21.31 1.40
C ASP A 189 -10.75 20.98 2.90
N LEU A 190 -10.45 19.76 3.33
CA LEU A 190 -10.46 19.31 4.74
C LEU A 190 -9.05 19.11 5.31
N ALA A 191 -8.09 18.84 4.45
CA ALA A 191 -6.67 18.67 4.78
C ALA A 191 -5.80 19.59 3.90
N PRO A 192 -5.76 20.90 4.19
CA PRO A 192 -5.02 21.88 3.38
C PRO A 192 -3.53 21.57 3.21
N ALA A 193 -2.92 20.87 4.16
CA ALA A 193 -1.51 20.45 4.08
C ALA A 193 -1.23 19.55 2.85
N LEU A 194 -2.24 18.88 2.30
CA LEU A 194 -2.13 18.11 1.05
C LEU A 194 -1.68 18.95 -0.15
N ALA A 195 -1.93 20.26 -0.13
CA ALA A 195 -1.51 21.15 -1.22
C ALA A 195 0.02 21.25 -1.38
N GLN A 196 0.78 20.88 -0.34
CA GLN A 196 2.23 20.91 -0.30
C GLN A 196 2.88 19.53 -0.11
N ALA A 197 2.06 18.47 -0.06
CA ALA A 197 2.52 17.10 0.09
C ALA A 197 2.52 16.38 -1.27
N ASP A 198 3.55 15.60 -1.55
CA ASP A 198 3.49 14.65 -2.65
C ASP A 198 2.58 13.49 -2.28
N VAL A 199 1.79 12.97 -3.24
CA VAL A 199 0.84 11.90 -2.98
C VAL A 199 1.00 10.80 -4.03
N LEU A 200 1.33 9.58 -3.59
CA LEU A 200 1.28 8.36 -4.37
C LEU A 200 0.03 7.58 -3.98
N VAL A 201 -0.89 7.39 -4.90
CA VAL A 201 -2.18 6.75 -4.60
C VAL A 201 -2.52 5.65 -5.60
N GLU A 202 -2.95 4.49 -5.10
CA GLU A 202 -3.58 3.45 -5.90
C GLU A 202 -5.02 3.84 -6.25
N LEU A 203 -5.39 3.70 -7.53
CA LEU A 203 -6.68 4.16 -8.04
C LEU A 203 -7.68 3.00 -8.14
N HIS A 204 -8.70 3.02 -7.31
CA HIS A 204 -9.68 1.94 -7.18
C HIS A 204 -10.99 2.20 -7.94
N ASP A 205 -10.90 2.63 -9.22
CA ASP A 205 -12.08 2.86 -10.06
C ASP A 205 -12.95 1.60 -10.26
N HIS A 206 -12.35 0.42 -10.17
CA HIS A 206 -13.09 -0.85 -10.22
C HIS A 206 -13.95 -1.12 -8.97
N ILE A 207 -13.62 -0.51 -7.84
CA ILE A 207 -14.40 -0.55 -6.60
C ILE A 207 -15.40 0.61 -6.55
N ARG A 208 -14.91 1.81 -6.88
CA ARG A 208 -15.70 3.03 -6.87
C ARG A 208 -15.43 3.85 -8.14
N PRO A 209 -16.29 3.74 -9.16
CA PRO A 209 -16.11 4.45 -10.43
C PRO A 209 -15.97 5.96 -10.25
N GLY A 210 -14.98 6.57 -10.90
CA GLY A 210 -14.76 8.01 -10.93
C GLY A 210 -13.76 8.54 -9.90
N ILE A 211 -13.14 7.69 -9.07
CA ILE A 211 -12.07 8.09 -8.12
C ILE A 211 -10.95 8.81 -8.86
N SER A 212 -10.43 8.23 -9.94
CA SER A 212 -9.34 8.82 -10.73
C SER A 212 -9.67 10.22 -11.21
N ALA A 213 -10.84 10.42 -11.82
CA ALA A 213 -11.25 11.72 -12.34
C ALA A 213 -11.42 12.75 -11.21
N THR A 214 -11.99 12.32 -10.08
CA THR A 214 -12.18 13.18 -8.92
C THR A 214 -10.85 13.65 -8.34
N LEU A 215 -9.90 12.73 -8.12
CA LEU A 215 -8.59 13.07 -7.55
C LEU A 215 -7.79 13.95 -8.52
N GLN A 216 -7.71 13.61 -9.80
CA GLN A 216 -7.04 14.44 -10.79
C GLN A 216 -7.63 15.87 -10.82
N SER A 217 -8.97 16.01 -10.75
CA SER A 217 -9.62 17.33 -10.71
C SER A 217 -9.25 18.13 -9.46
N ARG A 218 -9.09 17.47 -8.29
CA ARG A 218 -8.76 18.13 -7.03
C ARG A 218 -7.31 18.64 -6.99
N PHE A 219 -6.39 17.89 -7.59
CA PHE A 219 -4.96 18.14 -7.45
C PHE A 219 -4.34 18.89 -8.65
N ARG A 220 -5.00 18.96 -9.81
CA ARG A 220 -4.44 19.51 -11.04
C ARG A 220 -3.87 20.93 -10.93
N ASP A 221 -4.44 21.77 -10.07
CA ASP A 221 -4.03 23.17 -9.94
C ASP A 221 -2.79 23.32 -9.04
N THR A 222 -2.61 22.42 -8.10
CA THR A 222 -1.55 22.43 -7.09
C THR A 222 -0.43 21.42 -7.35
N HIS A 223 -0.66 20.39 -8.21
CA HIS A 223 0.28 19.30 -8.44
C HIS A 223 0.49 19.03 -9.92
N ASP A 224 1.66 18.51 -10.24
CA ASP A 224 1.93 17.81 -11.48
C ASP A 224 1.51 16.34 -11.30
N ILE A 225 0.81 15.79 -12.31
CA ILE A 225 0.15 14.48 -12.20
C ILE A 225 0.82 13.49 -13.15
N THR A 226 1.34 12.40 -12.61
CA THR A 226 1.84 11.27 -13.38
C THR A 226 0.96 10.06 -13.12
N LEU A 227 0.40 9.47 -14.18
CA LEU A 227 -0.34 8.22 -14.10
C LEU A 227 0.58 7.05 -14.44
N VAL A 228 0.51 5.99 -13.64
CA VAL A 228 1.26 4.75 -13.83
C VAL A 228 0.26 3.61 -13.98
N THR A 229 0.51 2.73 -14.93
CA THR A 229 -0.34 1.54 -15.16
C THR A 229 0.46 0.29 -14.82
N ALA A 230 -0.20 -0.70 -14.24
CA ALA A 230 0.38 -2.00 -13.95
C ALA A 230 1.02 -2.62 -15.19
N ILE A 231 2.19 -3.21 -15.02
CA ILE A 231 2.94 -3.90 -16.07
C ILE A 231 3.16 -5.36 -15.71
N ASP A 232 3.29 -6.21 -16.72
CA ASP A 232 3.74 -7.58 -16.51
C ASP A 232 5.20 -7.62 -16.04
N ARG A 233 5.52 -8.55 -15.17
CA ARG A 233 6.87 -8.76 -14.64
C ARG A 233 7.63 -9.75 -15.50
N ASP A 234 8.83 -9.37 -15.94
CA ASP A 234 9.76 -10.33 -16.54
C ASP A 234 10.58 -11.02 -15.44
N PRO A 235 10.40 -12.34 -15.22
CA PRO A 235 11.18 -13.07 -14.22
C PRO A 235 12.70 -13.02 -14.45
N ALA A 236 13.16 -12.75 -15.67
CA ALA A 236 14.58 -12.65 -15.99
C ALA A 236 15.25 -11.44 -15.32
N CYS A 237 14.48 -10.40 -14.97
CA CYS A 237 14.96 -9.24 -14.23
C CYS A 237 15.28 -9.53 -12.75
N TYR A 238 14.92 -10.72 -12.25
CA TYR A 238 15.07 -11.11 -10.85
C TYR A 238 15.96 -12.36 -10.72
N PRO A 239 17.28 -12.24 -10.84
CA PRO A 239 18.21 -13.39 -10.90
C PRO A 239 18.26 -14.22 -9.60
N GLY A 240 17.78 -13.67 -8.48
CA GLY A 240 17.63 -14.38 -7.21
C GLY A 240 16.49 -15.41 -7.18
N LEU A 241 15.69 -15.52 -8.24
CA LEU A 241 14.66 -16.55 -8.36
C LEU A 241 15.30 -17.89 -8.70
N LEU A 242 15.49 -18.74 -7.69
CA LEU A 242 16.12 -20.06 -7.82
C LEU A 242 15.14 -21.17 -8.25
N PHE A 243 13.96 -20.83 -8.77
CA PHE A 243 13.04 -21.80 -9.34
C PHE A 243 13.53 -22.32 -10.69
N SER A 244 13.63 -23.65 -10.84
CA SER A 244 14.01 -24.28 -12.10
C SER A 244 12.89 -24.22 -13.13
N ASP A 245 11.62 -24.32 -12.69
CA ASP A 245 10.45 -24.26 -13.58
C ASP A 245 10.16 -22.81 -14.00
N PRO A 246 10.08 -22.51 -15.31
CA PRO A 246 9.69 -21.19 -15.80
C PRO A 246 8.29 -20.75 -15.38
N ALA A 247 7.37 -21.68 -15.12
CA ALA A 247 6.03 -21.36 -14.62
C ALA A 247 6.09 -20.84 -13.19
N ASP A 248 6.88 -21.48 -12.32
CA ASP A 248 7.09 -21.05 -10.94
C ASP A 248 7.77 -19.68 -10.87
N ARG A 249 8.72 -19.39 -11.78
CA ARG A 249 9.33 -18.05 -11.87
C ARG A 249 8.31 -16.98 -12.18
N ARG A 250 7.41 -17.22 -13.14
CA ARG A 250 6.33 -16.27 -13.47
C ARG A 250 5.36 -16.10 -12.32
N LEU A 251 4.99 -17.18 -11.65
CA LEU A 251 4.14 -17.11 -10.46
C LEU A 251 4.80 -16.33 -9.32
N ALA A 252 6.10 -16.48 -9.13
CA ALA A 252 6.86 -15.83 -8.06
C ALA A 252 6.91 -14.30 -8.19
N VAL A 253 6.82 -13.76 -9.39
CA VAL A 253 6.80 -12.31 -9.63
C VAL A 253 5.39 -11.76 -9.90
N SER A 254 4.37 -12.63 -9.95
CA SER A 254 2.99 -12.22 -10.24
C SER A 254 2.30 -11.68 -9.00
N GLU A 255 1.67 -10.51 -9.15
CA GLU A 255 0.82 -9.90 -8.13
C GLU A 255 -0.66 -10.18 -8.36
N PHE A 256 -1.01 -10.81 -9.49
CA PHE A 256 -2.40 -11.14 -9.88
C PHE A 256 -3.33 -9.92 -9.93
N ARG A 257 -2.78 -8.76 -10.25
CA ARG A 257 -3.54 -7.51 -10.37
C ARG A 257 -4.43 -7.51 -11.61
N PRO A 258 -5.58 -6.80 -11.57
CA PRO A 258 -6.35 -6.54 -12.78
C PRO A 258 -5.51 -5.80 -13.83
N ALA A 259 -5.71 -6.11 -15.11
CA ALA A 259 -4.95 -5.49 -16.23
C ALA A 259 -5.07 -3.96 -16.32
N HIS A 260 -6.00 -3.36 -15.59
CA HIS A 260 -6.26 -1.91 -15.59
C HIS A 260 -5.92 -1.23 -14.27
N GLN A 261 -5.15 -1.91 -13.39
CA GLN A 261 -4.73 -1.28 -12.14
C GLN A 261 -3.83 -0.10 -12.44
N GLN A 262 -4.11 1.03 -11.80
CA GLN A 262 -3.38 2.28 -11.99
C GLN A 262 -3.07 2.93 -10.65
N TRP A 263 -2.01 3.73 -10.69
CA TRP A 263 -1.62 4.66 -9.62
C TRP A 263 -1.53 6.07 -10.18
N ALA A 264 -1.69 7.05 -9.31
CA ALA A 264 -1.35 8.43 -9.61
C ALA A 264 -0.27 8.91 -8.64
N PHE A 265 0.73 9.58 -9.18
CA PHE A 265 1.68 10.35 -8.39
C PHE A 265 1.39 11.83 -8.62
N PHE A 266 0.96 12.50 -7.55
CA PHE A 266 0.72 13.93 -7.50
C PHE A 266 1.94 14.56 -6.83
N ARG A 267 2.76 15.28 -7.61
CA ARG A 267 3.92 16.01 -7.13
C ARG A 267 3.54 17.46 -6.89
N ALA A 268 3.69 17.95 -5.67
CA ALA A 268 3.36 19.32 -5.33
C ALA A 268 4.23 20.32 -6.13
N LYS A 269 3.60 21.33 -6.74
CA LYS A 269 4.31 22.37 -7.50
C LYS A 269 5.08 23.26 -6.55
N THR A 270 6.39 23.37 -6.76
CA THR A 270 7.23 24.32 -6.02
C THR A 270 6.81 25.76 -6.38
N GLY A 271 6.30 26.52 -5.42
CA GLY A 271 5.92 27.93 -5.63
C GLY A 271 4.55 28.34 -5.10
N ASN A 272 3.74 27.43 -4.60
CA ASN A 272 2.46 27.75 -3.95
C ASN A 272 2.58 27.92 -2.40
N ALA A 273 3.72 28.42 -1.90
CA ALA A 273 3.71 28.97 -0.57
C ALA A 273 2.77 30.19 -0.63
N ALA A 274 1.64 30.10 0.06
CA ALA A 274 0.65 31.16 0.12
C ALA A 274 1.31 32.49 0.47
N ALA A 275 1.10 33.49 -0.41
CA ALA A 275 1.42 34.89 -0.15
C ALA A 275 0.51 35.44 0.93
#